data_9b45d05f2241e5d7b23fb2ed4e7af895
#
_entry.id   9b45d05f2241e5d7b23fb2ed4e7af895
#
_cell.length_a   1.000
_cell.length_b   1.000
_cell.length_c   1.000
_cell.angle_alpha   90.00
_cell.angle_beta   90.00
_cell.angle_gamma   90.00
#
_symmetry.space_group_name_H-M   'P 1'
#
loop_
_entity.id
_entity.type
_entity.pdbx_description
1 polymer ?
#
loop_
_entity_poly.entity_id
_entity_poly.type
_entity_poly.pdbx_seq_one_letter_code
_entity_poly.pdbx_strand_id
1 'polypeptide(L)'
;MKQRIAVVSDIHGNLPALEAVWAAIQLAGVDAVVNLGDIVSGPLWPLETARWLMARPDWWTIAGNHERQVLTLPPERMGASDRHAAQRLGEPERAWLAGLPATLWLSPSVYCCHGRPDDDLRYLMESLTGDLGQSGSRGIRPASSAELDERLGAVQAGLILCGHSHLPRLMMASRHRLVVNPGSVGLQAFDDSHGKSHCVENGHPLARWALAARGSAGWQVALQATPYDWEAAARQAETNGRGDWADALRTGRVGRTESDLV
;
A
#
# COMPACT_ATOMS: atom_id res chain seq x y z
N MET A 1 6.34 24.98 13.30
CA MET A 1 5.16 24.99 12.45
C MET A 1 4.44 23.66 12.63
N LYS A 2 3.11 23.65 12.69
CA LYS A 2 2.33 22.40 12.65
C LYS A 2 2.44 21.86 11.23
N GLN A 3 2.86 20.61 11.06
CA GLN A 3 2.93 19.93 9.78
C GLN A 3 1.89 18.80 9.79
N ARG A 4 0.99 18.79 8.81
CA ARG A 4 -0.02 17.75 8.62
C ARG A 4 0.22 17.04 7.30
N ILE A 5 0.43 15.73 7.37
CA ILE A 5 0.74 14.89 6.21
C ILE A 5 -0.35 13.84 6.07
N ALA A 6 -1.01 13.79 4.92
CA ALA A 6 -1.82 12.62 4.56
C ALA A 6 -0.91 11.57 3.93
N VAL A 7 -1.12 10.31 4.31
CA VAL A 7 -0.33 9.18 3.84
C VAL A 7 -1.28 8.16 3.22
N VAL A 8 -1.06 7.84 1.95
CA VAL A 8 -1.76 6.80 1.19
C VAL A 8 -0.75 5.77 0.68
N SER A 9 -1.18 4.55 0.46
CA SER A 9 -0.38 3.43 -0.06
C SER A 9 -1.28 2.40 -0.73
N ASP A 10 -0.68 1.58 -1.58
CA ASP A 10 -1.31 0.35 -2.07
C ASP A 10 -2.67 0.64 -2.73
N ILE A 11 -2.66 1.51 -3.76
CA ILE A 11 -3.86 1.99 -4.45
C ILE A 11 -4.40 0.93 -5.41
N HIS A 12 -3.50 0.18 -6.05
CA HIS A 12 -3.83 -0.99 -6.87
C HIS A 12 -4.87 -0.73 -7.97
N GLY A 13 -4.78 0.42 -8.64
CA GLY A 13 -5.72 0.76 -9.71
C GLY A 13 -7.14 1.07 -9.24
N ASN A 14 -7.40 1.15 -7.94
CA ASN A 14 -8.73 1.41 -7.39
C ASN A 14 -9.03 2.91 -7.35
N LEU A 15 -9.34 3.46 -8.54
CA LEU A 15 -9.60 4.88 -8.70
C LEU A 15 -10.77 5.37 -7.83
N PRO A 16 -11.93 4.67 -7.73
CA PRO A 16 -13.02 5.13 -6.86
C PRO A 16 -12.62 5.24 -5.38
N ALA A 17 -11.80 4.31 -4.89
CA ALA A 17 -11.28 4.38 -3.53
C ALA A 17 -10.33 5.58 -3.35
N LEU A 18 -9.42 5.80 -4.31
CA LEU A 18 -8.48 6.92 -4.29
C LEU A 18 -9.21 8.27 -4.31
N GLU A 19 -10.25 8.43 -5.13
CA GLU A 19 -11.04 9.66 -5.22
C GLU A 19 -11.81 9.94 -3.91
N ALA A 20 -12.38 8.91 -3.29
CA ALA A 20 -13.04 9.04 -1.99
C ALA A 20 -12.06 9.43 -0.88
N VAL A 21 -10.87 8.81 -0.85
CA VAL A 21 -9.81 9.16 0.09
C VAL A 21 -9.32 10.59 -0.17
N TRP A 22 -9.15 11.00 -1.41
CA TRP A 22 -8.76 12.37 -1.75
C TRP A 22 -9.78 13.40 -1.25
N ALA A 23 -11.07 13.14 -1.43
CA ALA A 23 -12.12 14.02 -0.89
C ALA A 23 -12.02 14.16 0.64
N ALA A 24 -11.73 13.06 1.35
CA ALA A 24 -11.53 13.08 2.80
C ALA A 24 -10.25 13.85 3.21
N ILE A 25 -9.16 13.70 2.45
CA ILE A 25 -7.91 14.43 2.66
C ILE A 25 -8.09 15.95 2.48
N GLN A 26 -8.85 16.37 1.45
CA GLN A 26 -9.14 17.78 1.23
C GLN A 26 -9.91 18.40 2.42
N LEU A 27 -10.88 17.68 2.97
CA LEU A 27 -11.61 18.12 4.16
C LEU A 27 -10.74 18.16 5.42
N ALA A 28 -9.73 17.28 5.50
CA ALA A 28 -8.80 17.25 6.63
C ALA A 28 -7.86 18.46 6.65
N GLY A 29 -7.59 19.11 5.52
CA GLY A 29 -6.71 20.26 5.40
C GLY A 29 -5.26 19.91 5.76
N VAL A 30 -4.52 19.34 4.82
CA VAL A 30 -3.15 18.88 4.99
C VAL A 30 -2.15 19.80 4.27
N ASP A 31 -0.89 19.78 4.73
CA ASP A 31 0.20 20.55 4.13
C ASP A 31 0.92 19.75 3.03
N ALA A 32 0.85 18.40 3.08
CA ALA A 32 1.45 17.50 2.11
C ALA A 32 0.66 16.19 2.00
N VAL A 33 0.75 15.55 0.83
CA VAL A 33 0.28 14.18 0.60
C VAL A 33 1.45 13.33 0.18
N VAL A 34 1.58 12.14 0.79
CA VAL A 34 2.58 11.13 0.48
C VAL A 34 1.89 9.88 -0.02
N ASN A 35 2.30 9.37 -1.17
CA ASN A 35 1.89 8.09 -1.73
C ASN A 35 3.08 7.12 -1.69
N LEU A 36 2.90 5.99 -1.04
CA LEU A 36 3.97 5.03 -0.75
C LEU A 36 4.10 3.90 -1.78
N GLY A 37 3.51 4.06 -2.96
CA GLY A 37 3.66 3.09 -4.06
C GLY A 37 2.53 2.06 -4.15
N ASP A 38 2.74 1.07 -4.99
CA ASP A 38 1.77 0.07 -5.45
C ASP A 38 0.50 0.73 -6.00
N ILE A 39 0.72 1.49 -7.08
CA ILE A 39 -0.25 2.41 -7.66
C ILE A 39 -1.21 1.70 -8.60
N VAL A 40 -0.66 0.88 -9.53
CA VAL A 40 -1.38 0.46 -10.73
C VAL A 40 -1.70 -1.03 -10.78
N SER A 41 -0.95 -1.88 -10.08
CA SER A 41 -1.11 -3.33 -10.14
C SER A 41 -2.46 -3.77 -9.57
N GLY A 42 -3.29 -4.36 -10.42
CA GLY A 42 -4.63 -4.81 -10.05
C GLY A 42 -5.55 -4.90 -11.27
N PRO A 43 -6.66 -5.63 -11.16
CA PRO A 43 -7.61 -5.85 -12.26
C PRO A 43 -8.65 -4.72 -12.37
N LEU A 44 -8.33 -3.49 -12.01
CA LEU A 44 -9.29 -2.40 -11.91
C LEU A 44 -9.07 -1.34 -13.00
N TRP A 45 -8.63 -0.14 -12.64
CA TRP A 45 -8.44 1.01 -13.54
C TRP A 45 -6.99 1.53 -13.48
N PRO A 46 -5.98 0.74 -13.90
CA PRO A 46 -4.56 1.11 -13.77
C PRO A 46 -4.21 2.39 -14.55
N LEU A 47 -4.70 2.53 -15.78
CA LEU A 47 -4.42 3.68 -16.63
C LEU A 47 -4.98 4.98 -16.06
N GLU A 48 -6.25 4.94 -15.68
CA GLU A 48 -6.97 6.09 -15.12
C GLU A 48 -6.36 6.52 -13.80
N THR A 49 -5.97 5.55 -12.96
CA THR A 49 -5.30 5.80 -11.67
C THR A 49 -3.93 6.45 -11.87
N ALA A 50 -3.12 5.94 -12.81
CA ALA A 50 -1.84 6.54 -13.15
C ALA A 50 -2.02 8.00 -13.61
N ARG A 51 -2.91 8.25 -14.55
CA ARG A 51 -3.20 9.60 -15.08
C ARG A 51 -3.73 10.54 -14.01
N TRP A 52 -4.57 10.03 -13.11
CA TRP A 52 -5.09 10.82 -12.00
C TRP A 52 -3.98 11.32 -11.08
N LEU A 53 -2.97 10.48 -10.79
CA LEU A 53 -1.79 10.85 -9.99
C LEU A 53 -0.80 11.72 -10.76
N MET A 54 -0.56 11.46 -12.04
CA MET A 54 0.28 12.30 -12.92
C MET A 54 -0.20 13.75 -12.96
N ALA A 55 -1.52 13.97 -12.85
CA ALA A 55 -2.12 15.31 -12.78
C ALA A 55 -1.92 16.01 -11.41
N ARG A 56 -1.22 15.37 -10.46
CA ARG A 56 -0.96 15.88 -9.09
C ARG A 56 0.53 15.85 -8.76
N PRO A 57 1.36 16.63 -9.46
CA PRO A 57 2.82 16.61 -9.27
C PRO A 57 3.26 17.16 -7.91
N ASP A 58 2.35 17.75 -7.14
CA ASP A 58 2.53 18.20 -5.76
C ASP A 58 2.48 17.07 -4.71
N TRP A 59 2.04 15.87 -5.10
CA TRP A 59 2.11 14.70 -4.24
C TRP A 59 3.53 14.11 -4.23
N TRP A 60 4.00 13.77 -3.05
CA TRP A 60 5.25 13.04 -2.86
C TRP A 60 5.00 11.55 -3.08
N THR A 61 5.36 11.05 -4.25
CA THR A 61 5.09 9.66 -4.64
C THR A 61 6.38 8.88 -4.78
N ILE A 62 6.41 7.67 -4.21
CA ILE A 62 7.49 6.68 -4.41
C ILE A 62 6.96 5.47 -5.20
N ALA A 63 7.87 4.68 -5.76
CA ALA A 63 7.54 3.39 -6.36
C ALA A 63 7.41 2.30 -5.28
N GLY A 64 6.43 1.39 -5.44
CA GLY A 64 6.39 0.12 -4.74
C GLY A 64 7.02 -1.02 -5.55
N ASN A 65 6.92 -2.25 -5.04
CA ASN A 65 7.43 -3.42 -5.75
C ASN A 65 6.68 -3.67 -7.07
N HIS A 66 5.40 -3.36 -7.12
CA HIS A 66 4.60 -3.57 -8.32
C HIS A 66 4.97 -2.62 -9.46
N GLU A 67 5.33 -1.36 -9.19
CA GLU A 67 5.85 -0.47 -10.23
C GLU A 67 7.13 -1.05 -10.84
N ARG A 68 8.07 -1.53 -10.03
CA ARG A 68 9.29 -2.19 -10.51
C ARG A 68 8.97 -3.45 -11.31
N GLN A 69 8.06 -4.31 -10.82
CA GLN A 69 7.66 -5.56 -11.49
C GLN A 69 7.01 -5.29 -12.84
N VAL A 70 6.05 -4.38 -12.91
CA VAL A 70 5.37 -3.97 -14.16
C VAL A 70 6.36 -3.42 -15.20
N LEU A 71 7.42 -2.74 -14.76
CA LEU A 71 8.41 -2.14 -15.65
C LEU A 71 9.51 -3.10 -16.09
N THR A 72 9.88 -4.08 -15.25
CA THR A 72 11.11 -4.86 -15.46
C THR A 72 10.90 -6.35 -15.71
N LEU A 73 9.77 -6.92 -15.25
CA LEU A 73 9.51 -8.34 -15.48
C LEU A 73 9.00 -8.59 -16.90
N PRO A 74 9.43 -9.68 -17.55
CA PRO A 74 8.79 -10.13 -18.77
C PRO A 74 7.37 -10.66 -18.50
N PRO A 75 6.42 -10.53 -19.45
CA PRO A 75 4.99 -10.84 -19.23
C PRO A 75 4.70 -12.22 -18.64
N GLU A 76 5.50 -13.23 -19.01
CA GLU A 76 5.38 -14.61 -18.53
C GLU A 76 5.76 -14.80 -17.06
N ARG A 77 6.49 -13.84 -16.48
CA ARG A 77 6.89 -13.83 -15.06
C ARG A 77 6.05 -12.87 -14.21
N MET A 78 5.16 -12.11 -14.83
CA MET A 78 4.24 -11.23 -14.12
C MET A 78 3.10 -12.02 -13.50
N GLY A 79 2.73 -11.70 -12.26
CA GLY A 79 1.43 -12.06 -11.69
C GLY A 79 0.27 -11.50 -12.51
N ALA A 80 -0.93 -12.02 -12.34
CA ALA A 80 -2.10 -11.62 -13.14
C ALA A 80 -2.40 -10.12 -12.99
N SER A 81 -2.24 -9.56 -11.80
CA SER A 81 -2.47 -8.13 -11.50
C SER A 81 -1.48 -7.21 -12.24
N ASP A 82 -0.18 -7.54 -12.19
CA ASP A 82 0.84 -6.78 -12.91
C ASP A 82 0.66 -6.86 -14.42
N ARG A 83 0.35 -8.06 -14.93
CA ARG A 83 0.11 -8.28 -16.36
C ARG A 83 -1.07 -7.47 -16.86
N HIS A 84 -2.17 -7.42 -16.07
CA HIS A 84 -3.34 -6.60 -16.40
C HIS A 84 -2.98 -5.12 -16.47
N ALA A 85 -2.23 -4.61 -15.52
CA ALA A 85 -1.76 -3.23 -15.51
C ALA A 85 -0.81 -2.96 -16.69
N ALA A 86 0.20 -3.81 -16.87
CA ALA A 86 1.19 -3.67 -17.93
C ALA A 86 0.59 -3.60 -19.35
N GLN A 87 -0.50 -4.32 -19.60
CA GLN A 87 -1.19 -4.32 -20.89
C GLN A 87 -1.97 -3.03 -21.17
N ARG A 88 -2.26 -2.23 -20.15
CA ARG A 88 -3.09 -1.01 -20.25
C ARG A 88 -2.31 0.29 -20.20
N LEU A 89 -1.11 0.24 -19.64
CA LEU A 89 -0.26 1.43 -19.53
C LEU A 89 0.45 1.72 -20.86
N GLY A 90 0.35 2.99 -21.29
CA GLY A 90 1.09 3.54 -22.41
C GLY A 90 2.51 3.99 -22.03
N GLU A 91 3.24 4.49 -23.03
CA GLU A 91 4.59 5.03 -22.85
C GLU A 91 4.65 6.18 -21.82
N PRO A 92 3.72 7.17 -21.82
CA PRO A 92 3.78 8.25 -20.85
C PRO A 92 3.63 7.78 -19.39
N GLU A 93 2.71 6.85 -19.15
CA GLU A 93 2.47 6.32 -17.81
C GLU A 93 3.66 5.48 -17.34
N ARG A 94 4.23 4.64 -18.22
CA ARG A 94 5.44 3.85 -17.93
C ARG A 94 6.64 4.75 -17.64
N ALA A 95 6.84 5.81 -18.42
CA ALA A 95 7.92 6.76 -18.19
C ALA A 95 7.76 7.50 -16.85
N TRP A 96 6.52 7.86 -16.48
CA TRP A 96 6.24 8.46 -15.18
C TRP A 96 6.54 7.51 -14.03
N LEU A 97 6.08 6.25 -14.09
CA LEU A 97 6.37 5.23 -13.08
C LEU A 97 7.89 4.98 -12.94
N ALA A 98 8.61 4.93 -14.06
CA ALA A 98 10.06 4.75 -14.06
C ALA A 98 10.84 5.91 -13.43
N GLY A 99 10.24 7.09 -13.39
CA GLY A 99 10.81 8.29 -12.74
C GLY A 99 10.59 8.36 -11.24
N LEU A 100 9.77 7.48 -10.66
CA LEU A 100 9.48 7.49 -9.22
C LEU A 100 10.68 6.97 -8.42
N PRO A 101 11.06 7.62 -7.31
CA PRO A 101 12.11 7.11 -6.41
C PRO A 101 11.60 5.90 -5.62
N ALA A 102 12.47 4.95 -5.28
CA ALA A 102 12.14 3.80 -4.43
C ALA A 102 11.96 4.20 -2.95
N THR A 103 12.66 5.23 -2.50
CA THR A 103 12.56 5.78 -1.14
C THR A 103 12.68 7.30 -1.18
N LEU A 104 12.20 7.97 -0.13
CA LEU A 104 12.19 9.42 -0.09
C LEU A 104 12.41 9.95 1.32
N TRP A 105 13.23 10.99 1.47
CA TRP A 105 13.25 11.86 2.64
C TRP A 105 12.38 13.08 2.37
N LEU A 106 11.18 13.11 2.96
CA LEU A 106 10.30 14.29 2.88
C LEU A 106 10.86 15.47 3.68
N SER A 107 11.59 15.17 4.74
CA SER A 107 12.37 16.10 5.56
C SER A 107 13.44 15.31 6.33
N PRO A 108 14.40 15.97 6.99
CA PRO A 108 15.38 15.25 7.82
C PRO A 108 14.79 14.37 8.93
N SER A 109 13.49 14.54 9.24
CA SER A 109 12.80 13.80 10.28
C SER A 109 11.69 12.86 9.76
N VAL A 110 11.43 12.81 8.45
CA VAL A 110 10.38 11.98 7.82
C VAL A 110 10.97 11.20 6.67
N TYR A 111 10.97 9.88 6.79
CA TYR A 111 11.45 8.95 5.78
C TYR A 111 10.31 8.10 5.24
N CYS A 112 10.33 7.79 3.94
CA CYS A 112 9.33 6.99 3.23
C CYS A 112 9.99 5.85 2.48
N CYS A 113 9.46 4.65 2.63
CA CYS A 113 9.78 3.45 1.83
C CYS A 113 8.48 2.68 1.55
N HIS A 114 8.49 1.77 0.59
CA HIS A 114 7.32 0.93 0.34
C HIS A 114 7.29 -0.24 1.32
N GLY A 115 8.22 -1.17 1.21
CA GLY A 115 8.47 -2.26 2.15
C GLY A 115 9.50 -1.86 3.19
N ARG A 116 10.65 -2.57 3.25
CA ARG A 116 11.81 -2.16 4.04
C ARG A 116 12.62 -1.07 3.35
N PRO A 117 13.47 -0.34 4.05
CA PRO A 117 14.36 0.65 3.44
C PRO A 117 15.29 0.10 2.35
N ASP A 118 15.64 -1.20 2.43
CA ASP A 118 16.58 -1.90 1.55
C ASP A 118 15.92 -2.92 0.62
N ASP A 119 14.61 -3.22 0.81
CA ASP A 119 13.91 -4.27 0.06
C ASP A 119 12.41 -3.99 -0.02
N ASP A 120 11.91 -3.67 -1.20
CA ASP A 120 10.51 -3.34 -1.45
C ASP A 120 9.55 -4.55 -1.35
N LEU A 121 10.07 -5.79 -1.40
CA LEU A 121 9.29 -7.03 -1.29
C LEU A 121 9.16 -7.57 0.13
N ARG A 122 9.84 -6.98 1.09
CA ARG A 122 9.81 -7.45 2.48
C ARG A 122 9.03 -6.50 3.38
N TYR A 123 8.13 -7.07 4.17
CA TYR A 123 7.38 -6.31 5.16
C TYR A 123 8.31 -5.69 6.23
N LEU A 124 8.12 -4.41 6.49
CA LEU A 124 8.83 -3.71 7.57
C LEU A 124 8.23 -4.07 8.94
N MET A 125 6.89 -4.04 9.04
CA MET A 125 6.17 -4.12 10.32
C MET A 125 5.58 -5.49 10.62
N GLU A 126 5.68 -6.46 9.71
CA GLU A 126 5.15 -7.82 9.86
C GLU A 126 6.23 -8.87 9.64
N SER A 127 6.04 -10.04 10.29
CA SER A 127 6.89 -11.23 10.14
C SER A 127 6.06 -12.43 9.74
N LEU A 128 6.53 -13.16 8.71
CA LEU A 128 5.88 -14.37 8.23
C LEU A 128 6.20 -15.56 9.14
N THR A 129 5.19 -16.25 9.62
CA THR A 129 5.34 -17.31 10.62
C THR A 129 5.44 -18.71 10.01
N GLY A 130 4.80 -18.93 8.84
CA GLY A 130 4.82 -20.22 8.12
C GLY A 130 3.84 -21.25 8.70
N ASP A 131 2.86 -20.81 9.47
CA ASP A 131 1.84 -21.63 10.13
C ASP A 131 0.43 -21.30 9.62
N LEU A 132 0.31 -20.81 8.37
CA LEU A 132 -0.98 -20.51 7.74
C LEU A 132 -1.98 -21.66 7.92
N GLY A 133 -3.19 -21.33 8.41
CA GLY A 133 -4.27 -22.28 8.66
C GLY A 133 -4.16 -23.06 9.98
N GLN A 134 -2.99 -23.15 10.60
CA GLN A 134 -2.84 -23.85 11.88
C GLN A 134 -3.50 -23.03 13.00
N SER A 135 -4.46 -23.63 13.69
CA SER A 135 -5.21 -22.97 14.76
C SER A 135 -5.81 -21.62 14.35
N GLY A 136 -6.13 -21.44 13.07
CA GLY A 136 -6.67 -20.18 12.52
C GLY A 136 -5.64 -19.09 12.25
N SER A 137 -4.35 -19.41 12.29
CA SER A 137 -3.28 -18.47 11.92
C SER A 137 -3.41 -17.99 10.46
N ARG A 138 -3.10 -16.72 10.24
CA ARG A 138 -2.97 -16.13 8.90
C ARG A 138 -1.56 -16.23 8.34
N GLY A 139 -0.62 -16.89 9.00
CA GLY A 139 0.78 -17.02 8.58
C GLY A 139 1.59 -15.73 8.72
N ILE A 140 1.06 -14.72 9.43
CA ILE A 140 1.66 -13.40 9.60
C ILE A 140 1.39 -12.85 11.00
N ARG A 141 2.36 -12.18 11.59
CA ARG A 141 2.25 -11.50 12.89
C ARG A 141 2.92 -10.13 12.86
N PRO A 142 2.60 -9.22 13.79
CA PRO A 142 3.39 -8.01 13.98
C PRO A 142 4.88 -8.34 14.24
N ALA A 143 5.76 -7.52 13.71
CA ALA A 143 7.18 -7.59 14.05
C ALA A 143 7.41 -7.26 15.53
N SER A 144 8.41 -7.86 16.15
CA SER A 144 8.90 -7.39 17.44
C SER A 144 9.69 -6.07 17.29
N SER A 145 9.91 -5.35 18.39
CA SER A 145 10.73 -4.13 18.37
C SER A 145 12.16 -4.40 17.88
N ALA A 146 12.74 -5.55 18.21
CA ALA A 146 14.07 -5.94 17.74
C ALA A 146 14.10 -6.19 16.23
N GLU A 147 13.10 -6.90 15.68
CA GLU A 147 12.96 -7.11 14.24
C GLU A 147 12.77 -5.78 13.50
N LEU A 148 11.98 -4.87 14.08
CA LEU A 148 11.75 -3.55 13.49
C LEU A 148 13.03 -2.70 13.47
N ASP A 149 13.80 -2.71 14.56
CA ASP A 149 15.08 -1.99 14.66
C ASP A 149 16.11 -2.53 13.66
N GLU A 150 16.21 -3.86 13.53
CA GLU A 150 17.07 -4.52 12.55
C GLU A 150 16.72 -4.08 11.11
N ARG A 151 15.43 -4.13 10.75
CA ARG A 151 14.94 -3.80 9.41
C ARG A 151 15.07 -2.33 9.05
N LEU A 152 15.00 -1.44 10.02
CA LEU A 152 15.21 -0.01 9.82
C LEU A 152 16.69 0.34 9.59
N GLY A 153 17.60 -0.50 10.07
CA GLY A 153 19.04 -0.31 9.87
C GLY A 153 19.51 1.08 10.27
N ALA A 154 20.13 1.79 9.35
CA ALA A 154 20.70 3.11 9.55
C ALA A 154 19.69 4.27 9.52
N VAL A 155 18.41 4.02 9.24
CA VAL A 155 17.39 5.08 9.14
C VAL A 155 17.10 5.68 10.51
N GLN A 156 17.36 6.99 10.67
CA GLN A 156 17.22 7.72 11.94
C GLN A 156 16.14 8.81 11.85
N ALA A 157 15.04 8.58 11.12
CA ALA A 157 13.91 9.50 11.06
C ALA A 157 13.02 9.37 12.31
N GLY A 158 12.44 10.47 12.76
CA GLY A 158 11.46 10.46 13.85
C GLY A 158 10.10 9.91 13.43
N LEU A 159 9.79 9.98 12.13
CA LEU A 159 8.63 9.39 11.50
C LEU A 159 9.08 8.59 10.28
N ILE A 160 8.68 7.31 10.21
CA ILE A 160 8.94 6.43 9.07
C ILE A 160 7.58 5.97 8.53
N LEU A 161 7.36 6.15 7.23
CA LEU A 161 6.14 5.81 6.55
C LEU A 161 6.43 4.62 5.61
N CYS A 162 5.65 3.54 5.74
CA CYS A 162 5.76 2.36 4.87
C CYS A 162 4.37 1.84 4.47
N GLY A 163 4.31 1.00 3.44
CA GLY A 163 3.11 0.36 2.90
C GLY A 163 3.24 -1.16 2.84
N HIS A 164 2.94 -1.73 1.68
CA HIS A 164 3.17 -3.10 1.22
C HIS A 164 2.36 -4.19 1.93
N SER A 165 2.25 -4.19 3.26
CA SER A 165 1.49 -5.23 3.97
C SER A 165 -0.01 -4.98 4.02
N HIS A 166 -0.50 -3.85 3.54
CA HIS A 166 -1.90 -3.40 3.59
C HIS A 166 -2.51 -3.33 5.00
N LEU A 167 -1.75 -3.60 6.05
CA LEU A 167 -2.23 -3.62 7.44
C LEU A 167 -2.01 -2.26 8.10
N PRO A 168 -3.09 -1.51 8.41
CA PRO A 168 -2.95 -0.23 9.10
C PRO A 168 -2.36 -0.45 10.49
N ARG A 169 -1.20 0.15 10.74
CA ARG A 169 -0.44 -0.11 11.97
C ARG A 169 0.45 1.06 12.39
N LEU A 170 0.57 1.23 13.69
CA LEU A 170 1.55 2.10 14.34
C LEU A 170 2.47 1.26 15.22
N MET A 171 3.77 1.45 15.09
CA MET A 171 4.75 0.80 15.96
C MET A 171 5.84 1.80 16.37
N MET A 172 6.35 1.62 17.58
CA MET A 172 7.49 2.40 18.06
C MET A 172 8.75 1.54 18.02
N ALA A 173 9.71 1.93 17.23
CA ALA A 173 11.06 1.40 17.25
C ALA A 173 11.91 2.10 18.32
N SER A 174 13.11 1.60 18.58
CA SER A 174 14.04 2.24 19.51
C SER A 174 14.33 3.69 19.11
N ARG A 175 14.85 4.48 20.05
CA ARG A 175 15.18 5.91 19.85
C ARG A 175 13.96 6.76 19.40
N HIS A 176 12.77 6.40 19.87
CA HIS A 176 11.52 7.12 19.60
C HIS A 176 11.19 7.30 18.10
N ARG A 177 11.55 6.31 17.27
CA ARG A 177 11.20 6.27 15.85
C ARG A 177 9.79 5.72 15.69
N LEU A 178 8.84 6.56 15.31
CA LEU A 178 7.46 6.15 15.01
C LEU A 178 7.39 5.60 13.59
N VAL A 179 6.95 4.34 13.43
CA VAL A 179 6.72 3.68 12.14
C VAL A 179 5.22 3.56 11.90
N VAL A 180 4.81 3.93 10.69
CA VAL A 180 3.39 4.01 10.30
C VAL A 180 3.19 3.28 8.98
N ASN A 181 2.26 2.33 8.97
CA ASN A 181 1.64 1.81 7.76
C ASN A 181 0.20 2.34 7.72
N PRO A 182 -0.22 3.09 6.69
CA PRO A 182 -1.57 3.61 6.60
C PRO A 182 -2.62 2.51 6.30
N GLY A 183 -2.18 1.31 5.88
CA GLY A 183 -2.99 0.32 5.23
C GLY A 183 -3.15 0.61 3.73
N SER A 184 -3.99 -0.13 3.04
CA SER A 184 -4.22 -0.02 1.60
C SER A 184 -5.42 0.88 1.28
N VAL A 185 -5.26 1.76 0.29
CA VAL A 185 -6.40 2.49 -0.30
C VAL A 185 -7.26 1.52 -1.11
N GLY A 186 -6.64 0.65 -1.91
CA GLY A 186 -7.30 -0.07 -2.98
C GLY A 186 -7.68 -1.52 -2.71
N LEU A 187 -6.97 -2.24 -1.83
CA LEU A 187 -7.18 -3.67 -1.62
C LEU A 187 -7.03 -4.05 -0.14
N GLN A 188 -8.11 -4.56 0.46
CA GLN A 188 -8.18 -4.79 1.90
C GLN A 188 -7.84 -6.22 2.33
N ALA A 189 -7.69 -7.14 1.38
CA ALA A 189 -7.25 -8.50 1.65
C ALA A 189 -6.56 -9.12 0.43
N PHE A 190 -5.59 -9.99 0.68
CA PHE A 190 -4.91 -10.80 -0.35
C PHE A 190 -4.26 -12.02 0.31
N ASP A 191 -3.99 -13.03 -0.49
CA ASP A 191 -3.09 -14.13 -0.16
C ASP A 191 -1.77 -13.98 -0.93
N ASP A 192 -0.69 -14.41 -0.33
CA ASP A 192 0.64 -14.39 -0.96
C ASP A 192 1.46 -15.61 -0.52
N SER A 193 2.26 -16.11 -1.44
CA SER A 193 3.20 -17.22 -1.21
C SER A 193 4.67 -16.78 -1.23
N HIS A 194 4.95 -15.49 -1.44
CA HIS A 194 6.33 -14.99 -1.42
C HIS A 194 6.93 -15.14 -0.02
N GLY A 195 8.07 -15.82 0.06
CA GLY A 195 8.71 -16.20 1.32
C GLY A 195 8.00 -17.34 2.03
N LYS A 196 6.86 -17.10 2.65
CA LYS A 196 5.99 -18.10 3.30
C LYS A 196 4.54 -17.76 3.01
N SER A 197 3.73 -18.78 2.74
CA SER A 197 2.30 -18.59 2.49
C SER A 197 1.61 -17.90 3.67
N HIS A 198 0.85 -16.86 3.38
CA HIS A 198 0.13 -16.08 4.37
C HIS A 198 -1.07 -15.36 3.75
N CYS A 199 -1.97 -14.90 4.59
CA CYS A 199 -3.10 -14.06 4.19
C CYS A 199 -3.10 -12.75 4.98
N VAL A 200 -3.40 -11.67 4.28
CA VAL A 200 -3.65 -10.35 4.87
C VAL A 200 -5.15 -10.07 4.79
N GLU A 201 -5.74 -9.64 5.89
CA GLU A 201 -7.18 -9.33 5.97
C GLU A 201 -7.44 -8.16 6.93
N ASN A 202 -8.14 -7.13 6.44
CA ASN A 202 -8.60 -6.01 7.26
C ASN A 202 -10.03 -6.22 7.80
N GLY A 203 -10.79 -7.19 7.26
CA GLY A 203 -12.12 -7.58 7.71
C GLY A 203 -13.25 -6.60 7.36
N HIS A 204 -12.99 -5.64 6.46
CA HIS A 204 -13.97 -4.67 5.95
C HIS A 204 -13.47 -4.02 4.65
N PRO A 205 -14.36 -3.49 3.78
CA PRO A 205 -14.01 -2.96 2.46
C PRO A 205 -13.49 -1.51 2.44
N LEU A 206 -13.51 -0.79 3.56
CA LEU A 206 -13.21 0.65 3.59
C LEU A 206 -11.76 0.94 3.19
N ALA A 207 -11.56 1.96 2.35
CA ALA A 207 -10.24 2.43 1.94
C ALA A 207 -9.45 2.99 3.14
N ARG A 208 -8.18 2.59 3.29
CA ARG A 208 -7.33 3.01 4.41
C ARG A 208 -6.35 4.11 3.99
N TRP A 209 -6.10 5.00 4.92
CA TRP A 209 -5.08 6.04 4.84
C TRP A 209 -4.72 6.54 6.24
N ALA A 210 -3.73 7.40 6.36
CA ALA A 210 -3.35 7.96 7.66
C ALA A 210 -3.20 9.48 7.60
N LEU A 211 -3.45 10.14 8.72
CA LEU A 211 -3.16 11.54 8.95
C LEU A 211 -2.10 11.66 10.04
N ALA A 212 -0.90 12.06 9.68
CA ALA A 212 0.18 12.35 10.62
C ALA A 212 0.25 13.87 10.86
N ALA A 213 0.25 14.28 12.11
CA ALA A 213 0.36 15.69 12.51
C ALA A 213 1.48 15.88 13.51
N ARG A 214 2.38 16.85 13.24
CA ARG A 214 3.48 17.19 14.14
C ARG A 214 3.04 18.28 15.13
N GLY A 215 3.06 17.93 16.40
CA GLY A 215 2.82 18.85 17.52
C GLY A 215 4.07 19.11 18.34
N SER A 216 3.92 19.85 19.45
CA SER A 216 5.01 20.12 20.41
C SER A 216 5.52 18.86 21.11
N ALA A 217 4.65 17.85 21.29
CA ALA A 217 4.97 16.58 21.94
C ALA A 217 5.43 15.48 20.96
N GLY A 218 5.64 15.79 19.66
CA GLY A 218 6.03 14.83 18.64
C GLY A 218 4.93 14.57 17.60
N TRP A 219 5.02 13.42 16.92
CA TRP A 219 4.05 13.03 15.92
C TRP A 219 2.80 12.39 16.55
N GLN A 220 1.64 12.81 16.09
CA GLN A 220 0.33 12.20 16.35
C GLN A 220 -0.17 11.61 15.04
N VAL A 221 -0.65 10.36 15.04
CA VAL A 221 -1.13 9.70 13.85
C VAL A 221 -2.52 9.15 14.10
N ALA A 222 -3.43 9.45 13.17
CA ALA A 222 -4.76 8.87 13.10
C ALA A 222 -4.86 7.97 11.85
N LEU A 223 -5.11 6.68 12.06
CA LEU A 223 -5.44 5.74 10.99
C LEU A 223 -6.90 5.95 10.61
N GLN A 224 -7.16 6.14 9.33
CA GLN A 224 -8.45 6.51 8.76
C GLN A 224 -9.04 5.37 7.94
N ALA A 225 -10.37 5.35 7.84
CA ALA A 225 -11.13 4.43 7.02
C ALA A 225 -12.24 5.21 6.30
N THR A 226 -12.23 5.19 4.97
CA THR A 226 -13.13 5.98 4.14
C THR A 226 -14.03 5.05 3.32
N PRO A 227 -15.36 5.20 3.38
CA PRO A 227 -16.27 4.46 2.51
C PRO A 227 -16.15 4.96 1.06
N TYR A 228 -16.31 4.04 0.12
CA TYR A 228 -16.38 4.31 -1.31
C TYR A 228 -17.31 3.29 -1.98
N ASP A 229 -17.54 3.34 -3.28
CA ASP A 229 -18.33 2.31 -3.99
C ASP A 229 -17.46 1.06 -4.26
N TRP A 230 -17.23 0.26 -3.21
CA TRP A 230 -16.48 -0.99 -3.30
C TRP A 230 -17.21 -2.05 -4.15
N GLU A 231 -18.52 -1.95 -4.28
CA GLU A 231 -19.28 -2.88 -5.12
C GLU A 231 -19.02 -2.61 -6.60
N ALA A 232 -18.88 -1.35 -7.02
CA ALA A 232 -18.45 -1.03 -8.38
C ALA A 232 -17.04 -1.56 -8.67
N ALA A 233 -16.11 -1.44 -7.71
CA ALA A 233 -14.77 -1.99 -7.84
C ALA A 233 -14.78 -3.53 -7.90
N ALA A 234 -15.58 -4.19 -7.09
CA ALA A 234 -15.73 -5.64 -7.10
C ALA A 234 -16.31 -6.16 -8.44
N ARG A 235 -17.34 -5.50 -8.98
CA ARG A 235 -17.88 -5.83 -10.31
C ARG A 235 -16.86 -5.64 -11.43
N GLN A 236 -16.02 -4.62 -11.33
CA GLN A 236 -14.91 -4.40 -12.29
C GLN A 236 -13.91 -5.55 -12.23
N ALA A 237 -13.55 -5.99 -11.02
CA ALA A 237 -12.66 -7.15 -10.84
C ALA A 237 -13.28 -8.42 -11.44
N GLU A 238 -14.57 -8.70 -11.20
CA GLU A 238 -15.28 -9.83 -11.80
C GLU A 238 -15.32 -9.75 -13.33
N THR A 239 -15.57 -8.56 -13.90
CA THR A 239 -15.55 -8.34 -15.36
C THR A 239 -14.19 -8.68 -15.96
N ASN A 240 -13.12 -8.47 -15.21
CA ASN A 240 -11.75 -8.79 -15.60
C ASN A 240 -11.30 -10.20 -15.16
N GLY A 241 -12.26 -11.10 -14.77
CA GLY A 241 -12.00 -12.48 -14.42
C GLY A 241 -11.31 -12.68 -13.05
N ARG A 242 -11.33 -11.67 -12.16
CA ARG A 242 -10.66 -11.69 -10.87
C ARG A 242 -11.67 -11.72 -9.71
N GLY A 243 -12.31 -12.90 -9.58
CA GLY A 243 -13.26 -13.15 -8.49
C GLY A 243 -12.63 -13.13 -7.10
N ASP A 244 -11.35 -13.48 -6.98
CA ASP A 244 -10.53 -13.35 -5.77
C ASP A 244 -10.50 -11.89 -5.28
N TRP A 245 -10.22 -10.96 -6.18
CA TRP A 245 -10.26 -9.53 -5.88
C TRP A 245 -11.64 -9.04 -5.51
N ALA A 246 -12.68 -9.53 -6.20
CA ALA A 246 -14.06 -9.14 -5.89
C ALA A 246 -14.47 -9.54 -4.47
N ASP A 247 -14.07 -10.74 -4.03
CA ASP A 247 -14.31 -11.20 -2.66
C ASP A 247 -13.56 -10.32 -1.64
N ALA A 248 -12.29 -10.03 -1.90
CA ALA A 248 -11.47 -9.17 -1.05
C ALA A 248 -12.03 -7.72 -0.96
N LEU A 249 -12.47 -7.16 -2.09
CA LEU A 249 -13.04 -5.80 -2.16
C LEU A 249 -14.38 -5.68 -1.43
N ARG A 250 -15.21 -6.74 -1.44
CA ARG A 250 -16.50 -6.75 -0.75
C ARG A 250 -16.38 -6.93 0.75
N THR A 251 -15.41 -7.73 1.19
CA THR A 251 -15.38 -8.24 2.57
C THR A 251 -14.18 -7.80 3.37
N GLY A 252 -13.09 -7.40 2.71
CA GLY A 252 -11.78 -7.24 3.34
C GLY A 252 -11.22 -8.56 3.88
N ARG A 253 -11.65 -9.69 3.29
CA ARG A 253 -11.21 -11.04 3.63
C ARG A 253 -10.81 -11.79 2.37
N VAL A 254 -9.88 -12.73 2.50
CA VAL A 254 -9.54 -13.69 1.45
C VAL A 254 -10.70 -14.67 1.31
N GLY A 255 -11.33 -14.67 0.14
CA GLY A 255 -12.33 -15.64 -0.28
C GLY A 255 -11.69 -16.67 -1.22
N ARG A 256 -12.03 -16.60 -2.51
CA ARG A 256 -11.31 -17.32 -3.57
C ARG A 256 -9.86 -16.83 -3.63
N THR A 257 -8.96 -17.72 -4.03
CA THR A 257 -7.55 -17.38 -4.32
C THR A 257 -7.33 -17.28 -5.84
N GLU A 258 -6.22 -16.73 -6.28
CA GLU A 258 -5.90 -16.68 -7.72
C GLU A 258 -5.82 -18.10 -8.32
N SER A 259 -5.39 -19.10 -7.55
CA SER A 259 -5.35 -20.50 -7.97
C SER A 259 -6.74 -21.15 -8.17
N ASP A 260 -7.77 -20.60 -7.57
CA ASP A 260 -9.16 -21.10 -7.74
C ASP A 260 -9.82 -20.60 -9.03
N LEU A 261 -9.15 -19.72 -9.79
CA LEU A 261 -9.67 -19.08 -10.99
C LEU A 261 -9.22 -19.75 -12.31
N VAL A 262 -8.45 -20.85 -12.22
CA VAL A 262 -7.89 -21.60 -13.36
C VAL A 262 -8.78 -22.77 -13.76
#